data_ed73ce8244845b008b93225447327d14
#
_entry.id   ed73ce8244845b008b93225447327d14
#
_cell.length_a   1.000
_cell.length_b   1.000
_cell.length_c   1.000
_cell.angle_alpha   90.00
_cell.angle_beta   90.00
_cell.angle_gamma   90.00
#
_symmetry.space_group_name_H-M   'P 1'
#
loop_
_entity.id
_entity.type
_entity.pdbx_description
1 polymer ?
#
loop_
_entity_poly.entity_id
_entity_poly.type
_entity_poly.pdbx_seq_one_letter_code
_entity_poly.pdbx_strand_id
1 'polypeptide(L)'
;MNFLILNKKYTNMTFDIDMIRKVYERYPERVAKAREVVGKPLTLSEKILYTHLWEGNPTQSYERGNSYVDFAPDRVAMQDATAQMALLQFMQAGKKKVAVPSTAHADHLIQAKVGAEADLQEGINKNSEVFNFLSSVCDKYGIGFWKPGAGII
;
A
#
# COMPACT_ATOMS: atom_id res chain seq x y z
N MET A 1 -6.01 31.86 5.51
CA MET A 1 -4.54 31.78 5.58
C MET A 1 -4.21 30.72 6.64
N ASN A 2 -4.08 29.45 6.28
CA ASN A 2 -3.50 28.33 7.06
C ASN A 2 -3.67 26.97 6.35
N PHE A 3 -3.55 26.96 5.01
CA PHE A 3 -3.55 25.72 4.21
C PHE A 3 -2.15 25.07 4.10
N LEU A 4 -1.10 25.75 4.56
CA LEU A 4 0.30 25.36 4.33
C LEU A 4 0.95 24.58 5.50
N ILE A 5 0.32 24.51 6.67
CA ILE A 5 0.92 23.84 7.84
C ILE A 5 0.49 22.38 7.97
N LEU A 6 -0.64 21.99 7.38
CA LEU A 6 -1.11 20.58 7.39
C LEU A 6 -0.30 19.67 6.45
N ASN A 7 0.37 20.21 5.44
CA ASN A 7 1.07 19.43 4.43
C ASN A 7 2.44 18.87 4.86
N LYS A 8 3.08 19.42 5.89
CA LYS A 8 4.47 19.03 6.24
C LYS A 8 4.57 17.74 7.06
N LYS A 9 3.49 17.31 7.72
CA LYS A 9 3.49 16.11 8.57
C LYS A 9 3.11 14.83 7.79
N TYR A 10 2.40 14.98 6.67
CA TYR A 10 1.91 13.87 5.86
C TYR A 10 2.78 13.55 4.64
N THR A 11 3.55 14.52 4.13
CA THR A 11 4.38 14.36 2.93
C THR A 11 5.51 13.35 3.08
N ASN A 12 6.00 13.12 4.29
CA ASN A 12 7.15 12.22 4.50
C ASN A 12 6.77 10.73 4.67
N MET A 13 5.49 10.39 4.81
CA MET A 13 5.07 8.99 5.00
C MET A 13 4.26 8.44 3.83
N THR A 14 3.56 9.29 3.07
CA THR A 14 2.75 8.87 1.93
C THR A 14 3.56 8.84 0.63
N PHE A 15 4.61 9.66 0.53
CA PHE A 15 5.49 9.74 -0.62
C PHE A 15 6.94 9.96 -0.15
N ASP A 16 7.75 8.91 -0.24
CA ASP A 16 9.17 8.91 0.11
C ASP A 16 10.02 8.70 -1.14
N ILE A 17 10.51 9.81 -1.72
CA ILE A 17 11.31 9.78 -2.96
C ILE A 17 12.67 9.12 -2.74
N ASP A 18 13.26 9.24 -1.55
CA ASP A 18 14.56 8.64 -1.26
C ASP A 18 14.43 7.13 -1.12
N MET A 19 13.35 6.64 -0.55
CA MET A 19 13.04 5.22 -0.52
C MET A 19 12.84 4.68 -1.94
N ILE A 20 12.09 5.38 -2.79
CA ILE A 20 11.88 5.00 -4.19
C ILE A 20 13.21 4.91 -4.95
N ARG A 21 14.08 5.90 -4.82
CA ARG A 21 15.41 5.89 -5.44
C ARG A 21 16.22 4.68 -4.99
N LYS A 22 16.26 4.38 -3.70
CA LYS A 22 16.97 3.22 -3.15
C LYS A 22 16.44 1.88 -3.67
N VAL A 23 15.13 1.78 -3.93
CA VAL A 23 14.55 0.59 -4.56
C VAL A 23 15.09 0.43 -5.98
N TYR A 24 15.04 1.49 -6.79
CA TYR A 24 15.53 1.45 -8.17
C TYR A 24 17.05 1.25 -8.27
N GLU A 25 17.84 1.83 -7.39
CA GLU A 25 19.30 1.65 -7.35
C GLU A 25 19.70 0.18 -7.12
N ARG A 26 18.99 -0.53 -6.25
CA ARG A 26 19.25 -1.95 -5.93
C ARG A 26 18.64 -2.94 -6.91
N TYR A 27 17.69 -2.48 -7.71
CA TYR A 27 16.91 -3.35 -8.59
C TYR A 27 17.76 -4.11 -9.62
N PRO A 28 18.72 -3.48 -10.37
CA PRO A 28 19.55 -4.18 -11.35
C PRO A 28 20.37 -5.31 -10.75
N GLU A 29 21.02 -5.07 -9.61
CA GLU A 29 21.83 -6.07 -8.91
C GLU A 29 20.99 -7.27 -8.47
N ARG A 30 19.85 -7.02 -7.84
CA ARG A 30 18.93 -8.08 -7.40
C ARG A 30 18.37 -8.91 -8.56
N VAL A 31 18.06 -8.26 -9.69
CA VAL A 31 17.61 -8.97 -10.90
C VAL A 31 18.74 -9.83 -11.47
N ALA A 32 19.98 -9.32 -11.51
CA ALA A 32 21.12 -10.11 -11.97
C ALA A 32 21.32 -11.34 -11.10
N LYS A 33 21.28 -11.18 -9.78
CA LYS A 33 21.40 -12.29 -8.83
C LYS A 33 20.26 -13.32 -8.98
N ALA A 34 19.05 -12.86 -9.15
CA ALA A 34 17.91 -13.73 -9.38
C ALA A 34 18.07 -14.55 -10.69
N ARG A 35 18.60 -13.95 -11.76
CA ARG A 35 18.88 -14.67 -13.02
C ARG A 35 19.94 -15.76 -12.86
N GLU A 36 21.00 -15.49 -12.09
CA GLU A 36 22.01 -16.50 -11.77
C GLU A 36 21.41 -17.72 -11.07
N VAL A 37 20.60 -17.48 -10.04
CA VAL A 37 20.00 -18.54 -9.24
C VAL A 37 18.94 -19.32 -10.00
N VAL A 38 18.09 -18.63 -10.78
CA VAL A 38 16.99 -19.25 -11.53
C VAL A 38 17.48 -19.93 -12.82
N GLY A 39 18.61 -19.48 -13.37
CA GLY A 39 19.25 -20.07 -14.56
C GLY A 39 18.48 -19.86 -15.88
N LYS A 40 17.52 -18.93 -15.91
CA LYS A 40 16.72 -18.60 -17.11
C LYS A 40 16.32 -17.12 -17.14
N PRO A 41 15.89 -16.58 -18.29
CA PRO A 41 15.28 -15.26 -18.37
C PRO A 41 14.06 -15.14 -17.45
N LEU A 42 13.95 -14.01 -16.76
CA LEU A 42 12.84 -13.70 -15.86
C LEU A 42 11.79 -12.87 -16.57
N THR A 43 10.52 -13.15 -16.33
CA THR A 43 9.39 -12.28 -16.67
C THR A 43 9.44 -11.00 -15.84
N LEU A 44 8.64 -9.99 -16.20
CA LEU A 44 8.53 -8.76 -15.40
C LEU A 44 8.05 -9.05 -13.96
N SER A 45 7.03 -9.90 -13.82
CA SER A 45 6.50 -10.28 -12.50
C SER A 45 7.54 -11.01 -11.67
N GLU A 46 8.30 -11.95 -12.24
CA GLU A 46 9.39 -12.62 -11.52
C GLU A 46 10.48 -11.64 -11.10
N LYS A 47 10.86 -10.66 -11.93
CA LYS A 47 11.82 -9.62 -11.55
C LYS A 47 11.33 -8.82 -10.35
N ILE A 48 10.05 -8.39 -10.36
CA ILE A 48 9.45 -7.65 -9.25
C ILE A 48 9.46 -8.51 -7.98
N LEU A 49 8.97 -9.75 -8.04
CA LEU A 49 8.90 -10.64 -6.88
C LEU A 49 10.29 -10.95 -6.30
N TYR A 50 11.26 -11.35 -7.13
CA TYR A 50 12.62 -11.63 -6.68
C TYR A 50 13.35 -10.42 -6.10
N THR A 51 13.03 -9.20 -6.54
CA THR A 51 13.63 -7.98 -5.98
C THR A 51 13.01 -7.54 -4.66
N HIS A 52 11.86 -8.10 -4.28
CA HIS A 52 11.15 -7.81 -3.04
C HIS A 52 11.18 -8.97 -2.03
N LEU A 53 12.12 -9.90 -2.16
CA LEU A 53 12.30 -10.93 -1.14
C LEU A 53 12.69 -10.32 0.20
N TRP A 54 12.13 -10.86 1.29
CA TRP A 54 12.43 -10.42 2.65
C TRP A 54 13.93 -10.50 2.98
N GLU A 55 14.57 -11.60 2.61
CA GLU A 55 16.00 -11.82 2.84
C GLU A 55 16.92 -11.08 1.84
N GLY A 56 16.35 -10.37 0.89
CA GLY A 56 17.06 -9.58 -0.12
C GLY A 56 17.44 -10.37 -1.37
N ASN A 57 18.49 -11.18 -1.34
CA ASN A 57 18.92 -11.97 -2.50
C ASN A 57 18.38 -13.40 -2.44
N PRO A 58 17.90 -13.95 -3.57
CA PRO A 58 17.44 -15.33 -3.62
C PRO A 58 18.61 -16.31 -3.42
N THR A 59 18.37 -17.35 -2.65
CA THR A 59 19.30 -18.48 -2.46
C THR A 59 18.90 -19.71 -3.28
N GLN A 60 17.66 -19.72 -3.78
CA GLN A 60 17.10 -20.83 -4.58
C GLN A 60 16.07 -20.31 -5.58
N SER A 61 15.73 -21.16 -6.54
CA SER A 61 14.58 -20.95 -7.42
C SER A 61 13.30 -21.31 -6.69
N TYR A 62 12.24 -20.51 -6.89
CA TYR A 62 10.92 -20.75 -6.32
C TYR A 62 9.98 -21.30 -7.39
N GLU A 63 9.26 -22.37 -7.04
CA GLU A 63 8.31 -23.01 -7.93
C GLU A 63 6.93 -22.38 -7.83
N ARG A 64 6.37 -21.97 -8.97
CA ARG A 64 5.05 -21.35 -9.04
C ARG A 64 3.96 -22.33 -8.57
N GLY A 65 3.12 -21.87 -7.64
CA GLY A 65 2.04 -22.65 -7.07
C GLY A 65 2.43 -23.59 -5.92
N ASN A 66 3.73 -23.81 -5.67
CA ASN A 66 4.21 -24.72 -4.63
C ASN A 66 5.05 -24.03 -3.56
N SER A 67 5.89 -23.06 -3.93
CA SER A 67 6.77 -22.40 -2.96
C SER A 67 6.05 -21.30 -2.17
N TYR A 68 6.29 -21.28 -0.86
CA TYR A 68 5.94 -20.16 0.01
C TYR A 68 7.14 -19.24 0.14
N VAL A 69 6.90 -17.93 0.04
CA VAL A 69 7.96 -16.92 0.00
C VAL A 69 7.56 -15.70 0.82
N ASP A 70 8.47 -15.21 1.64
CA ASP A 70 8.29 -13.97 2.39
C ASP A 70 8.77 -12.77 1.57
N PHE A 71 7.92 -11.75 1.47
CA PHE A 71 8.21 -10.51 0.76
C PHE A 71 8.33 -9.31 1.69
N ALA A 72 9.19 -8.38 1.32
CA ALA A 72 9.31 -7.05 1.92
C ALA A 72 8.72 -6.02 0.95
N PRO A 73 7.43 -5.66 1.08
CA PRO A 73 6.82 -4.64 0.24
C PRO A 73 7.46 -3.27 0.51
N ASP A 74 7.56 -2.45 -0.52
CA ASP A 74 8.02 -1.07 -0.42
C ASP A 74 6.86 -0.07 -0.27
N ARG A 75 5.64 -0.50 -0.48
CA ARG A 75 4.40 0.27 -0.31
C ARG A 75 3.21 -0.64 -0.06
N VAL A 76 2.24 -0.14 0.71
CA VAL A 76 0.95 -0.81 0.91
C VAL A 76 -0.18 0.13 0.50
N ALA A 77 -1.08 -0.34 -0.35
CA ALA A 77 -2.32 0.33 -0.69
C ALA A 77 -3.49 -0.59 -0.31
N MET A 78 -4.46 -0.05 0.40
CA MET A 78 -5.60 -0.81 0.93
C MET A 78 -6.91 -0.20 0.43
N GLN A 79 -7.87 -1.06 0.14
CA GLN A 79 -9.25 -0.65 -0.13
C GLN A 79 -10.02 -0.52 1.19
N ASP A 80 -11.13 0.20 1.17
CA ASP A 80 -11.92 0.51 2.37
C ASP A 80 -12.34 -0.73 3.18
N ALA A 81 -12.92 -1.74 2.56
CA ALA A 81 -13.37 -2.94 3.26
C ALA A 81 -12.21 -3.77 3.85
N THR A 82 -11.16 -3.99 3.09
CA THR A 82 -9.98 -4.75 3.53
C THR A 82 -9.10 -3.96 4.49
N ALA A 83 -9.05 -2.64 4.38
CA ALA A 83 -8.31 -1.77 5.28
C ALA A 83 -8.81 -1.87 6.72
N GLN A 84 -10.11 -2.02 6.93
CA GLN A 84 -10.66 -2.15 8.29
C GLN A 84 -10.03 -3.33 9.04
N MET A 85 -10.01 -4.52 8.43
CA MET A 85 -9.39 -5.70 9.02
C MET A 85 -7.88 -5.55 9.20
N ALA A 86 -7.20 -5.09 8.16
CA ALA A 86 -5.74 -4.90 8.20
C ALA A 86 -5.33 -3.91 9.29
N LEU A 87 -6.03 -2.78 9.41
CA LEU A 87 -5.76 -1.77 10.42
C LEU A 87 -6.10 -2.23 11.83
N LEU A 88 -7.18 -2.99 12.02
CA LEU A 88 -7.48 -3.61 13.32
C LEU A 88 -6.37 -4.59 13.75
N GLN A 89 -5.90 -5.44 12.85
CA GLN A 89 -4.78 -6.36 13.12
C GLN A 89 -3.49 -5.59 13.42
N PHE A 90 -3.21 -4.52 12.68
CA PHE A 90 -2.07 -3.65 12.92
C PHE A 90 -2.13 -3.00 14.31
N MET A 91 -3.30 -2.51 14.72
CA MET A 91 -3.53 -1.95 16.05
C MET A 91 -3.34 -2.99 17.17
N GLN A 92 -3.86 -4.19 16.98
CA GLN A 92 -3.70 -5.31 17.93
C GLN A 92 -2.24 -5.75 18.06
N ALA A 93 -1.46 -5.66 16.98
CA ALA A 93 -0.02 -5.91 17.01
C ALA A 93 0.79 -4.86 17.81
N GLY A 94 0.15 -3.79 18.31
CA GLY A 94 0.77 -2.78 19.17
C GLY A 94 1.82 -1.92 18.48
N LYS A 95 1.86 -1.89 17.17
CA LYS A 95 2.82 -1.08 16.41
C LYS A 95 2.46 0.40 16.48
N LYS A 96 3.46 1.26 16.62
CA LYS A 96 3.28 2.71 16.74
C LYS A 96 3.22 3.42 15.39
N LYS A 97 3.84 2.84 14.36
CA LYS A 97 3.92 3.39 12.99
C LYS A 97 3.97 2.26 11.97
N VAL A 98 3.52 2.54 10.76
CA VAL A 98 3.71 1.65 9.62
C VAL A 98 5.19 1.57 9.21
N ALA A 99 5.61 0.43 8.71
CA ALA A 99 7.00 0.20 8.29
C ALA A 99 7.33 0.81 6.92
N VAL A 100 6.31 0.96 6.08
CA VAL A 100 6.42 1.49 4.71
C VAL A 100 5.28 2.48 4.45
N PRO A 101 5.41 3.38 3.46
CA PRO A 101 4.32 4.26 3.04
C PRO A 101 3.06 3.46 2.78
N SER A 102 1.98 3.82 3.44
CA SER A 102 0.71 3.09 3.39
C SER A 102 -0.44 4.05 3.12
N THR A 103 -1.42 3.60 2.33
CA THR A 103 -2.61 4.38 1.99
C THR A 103 -3.86 3.52 2.10
N ALA A 104 -4.97 4.12 2.55
CA ALA A 104 -6.31 3.54 2.51
C ALA A 104 -7.18 4.38 1.57
N HIS A 105 -7.92 3.71 0.69
CA HIS A 105 -8.73 4.32 -0.35
C HIS A 105 -10.21 3.97 -0.13
N ALA A 106 -11.04 4.99 0.02
CA ALA A 106 -12.44 4.85 0.42
C ALA A 106 -13.39 5.18 -0.74
N ASP A 107 -13.36 4.39 -1.80
CA ASP A 107 -14.08 4.63 -3.05
C ASP A 107 -14.93 3.44 -3.54
N HIS A 108 -14.74 2.24 -2.99
CA HIS A 108 -15.43 1.04 -3.43
C HIS A 108 -16.85 0.88 -2.86
N LEU A 109 -17.22 1.70 -1.88
CA LEU A 109 -18.56 1.70 -1.27
C LEU A 109 -19.51 2.72 -1.91
N ILE A 110 -19.11 3.35 -3.01
CA ILE A 110 -19.91 4.28 -3.79
C ILE A 110 -20.53 3.53 -4.97
N GLN A 111 -21.85 3.52 -5.07
CA GLN A 111 -22.57 2.87 -6.18
C GLN A 111 -22.67 3.85 -7.37
N ALA A 112 -22.35 3.39 -8.56
CA ALA A 112 -22.57 4.15 -9.80
C ALA A 112 -23.99 3.89 -10.33
N LYS A 113 -25.00 4.48 -9.71
CA LYS A 113 -26.42 4.18 -9.98
C LYS A 113 -27.21 5.35 -10.56
N VAL A 114 -27.16 6.50 -9.90
CA VAL A 114 -27.97 7.68 -10.25
C VAL A 114 -27.13 8.77 -10.90
N GLY A 115 -25.98 9.06 -10.31
CA GLY A 115 -25.06 10.09 -10.77
C GLY A 115 -24.02 10.42 -9.71
N ALA A 116 -22.88 10.94 -10.13
CA ALA A 116 -21.70 11.08 -9.30
C ALA A 116 -21.95 11.76 -7.95
N GLU A 117 -22.66 12.89 -7.93
CA GLU A 117 -22.90 13.65 -6.70
C GLU A 117 -23.87 12.92 -5.75
N ALA A 118 -24.99 12.41 -6.29
CA ALA A 118 -26.00 11.72 -5.51
C ALA A 118 -25.45 10.41 -4.91
N ASP A 119 -24.73 9.64 -5.71
CA ASP A 119 -24.16 8.35 -5.30
C ASP A 119 -23.02 8.53 -4.28
N LEU A 120 -22.22 9.58 -4.44
CA LEU A 120 -21.20 9.95 -3.47
C LEU A 120 -21.82 10.32 -2.12
N GLN A 121 -22.83 11.18 -2.11
CA GLN A 121 -23.49 11.60 -0.88
C GLN A 121 -24.20 10.43 -0.18
N GLU A 122 -24.86 9.56 -0.95
CA GLU A 122 -25.43 8.34 -0.41
C GLU A 122 -24.36 7.41 0.20
N GLY A 123 -23.25 7.22 -0.48
CA GLY A 123 -22.12 6.43 -0.01
C GLY A 123 -21.54 6.97 1.31
N ILE A 124 -21.35 8.28 1.41
CA ILE A 124 -20.87 8.96 2.64
C ILE A 124 -21.84 8.73 3.79
N ASN A 125 -23.15 8.91 3.56
CA ASN A 125 -24.15 8.78 4.61
C ASN A 125 -24.28 7.33 5.09
N LYS A 126 -24.33 6.38 4.19
CA LYS A 126 -24.49 4.95 4.53
C LYS A 126 -23.27 4.32 5.19
N ASN A 127 -22.08 4.80 4.86
CA ASN A 127 -20.81 4.20 5.31
C ASN A 127 -20.01 5.13 6.23
N SER A 128 -20.69 6.06 6.89
CA SER A 128 -20.04 7.07 7.75
C SER A 128 -19.18 6.46 8.85
N GLU A 129 -19.60 5.35 9.45
CA GLU A 129 -18.79 4.64 10.47
C GLU A 129 -17.47 4.11 9.91
N VAL A 130 -17.51 3.50 8.72
CA VAL A 130 -16.32 2.99 8.04
C VAL A 130 -15.34 4.13 7.74
N PHE A 131 -15.85 5.20 7.15
CA PHE A 131 -15.00 6.34 6.76
C PHE A 131 -14.43 7.08 7.98
N ASN A 132 -15.19 7.21 9.05
CA ASN A 132 -14.72 7.79 10.30
C ASN A 132 -13.65 6.92 10.97
N PHE A 133 -13.84 5.59 11.00
CA PHE A 133 -12.83 4.66 11.49
C PHE A 133 -11.55 4.77 10.69
N LEU A 134 -11.61 4.66 9.36
CA LEU A 134 -10.44 4.73 8.49
C LEU A 134 -9.71 6.08 8.64
N SER A 135 -10.44 7.18 8.63
CA SER A 135 -9.87 8.51 8.78
C SER A 135 -9.12 8.66 10.10
N SER A 136 -9.73 8.25 11.22
CA SER A 136 -9.13 8.39 12.54
C SER A 136 -7.91 7.50 12.74
N VAL A 137 -7.95 6.26 12.24
CA VAL A 137 -6.82 5.33 12.35
C VAL A 137 -5.68 5.76 11.43
N CYS A 138 -5.98 6.17 10.20
CA CYS A 138 -4.98 6.68 9.26
C CYS A 138 -4.27 7.91 9.83
N ASP A 139 -5.00 8.85 10.40
CA ASP A 139 -4.41 10.04 11.06
C ASP A 139 -3.49 9.65 12.21
N LYS A 140 -3.94 8.76 13.08
CA LYS A 140 -3.18 8.32 14.25
C LYS A 140 -1.85 7.66 13.89
N TYR A 141 -1.82 6.84 12.85
CA TYR A 141 -0.64 6.02 12.50
C TYR A 141 0.16 6.56 11.31
N GLY A 142 -0.22 7.73 10.77
CA GLY A 142 0.46 8.38 9.65
C GLY A 142 0.26 7.66 8.32
N ILE A 143 -0.91 7.06 8.12
CA ILE A 143 -1.34 6.41 6.88
C ILE A 143 -2.08 7.45 6.03
N GLY A 144 -1.85 7.46 4.72
CA GLY A 144 -2.59 8.34 3.81
C GLY A 144 -4.05 7.88 3.69
N PHE A 145 -4.99 8.80 3.84
CA PHE A 145 -6.41 8.51 3.66
C PHE A 145 -6.96 9.25 2.43
N TRP A 146 -7.33 8.48 1.42
CA TRP A 146 -8.02 8.95 0.22
C TRP A 146 -9.52 8.88 0.47
N LYS A 147 -10.11 10.05 0.66
CA LYS A 147 -11.51 10.22 1.03
C LYS A 147 -12.45 9.69 -0.06
N PRO A 148 -13.72 9.36 0.29
CA PRO A 148 -14.75 9.09 -0.70
C PRO A 148 -14.81 10.18 -1.78
N GLY A 149 -14.82 9.79 -3.05
CA GLY A 149 -14.80 10.71 -4.18
C GLY A 149 -13.42 11.19 -4.63
N ALA A 150 -12.33 10.79 -3.96
CA ALA A 150 -10.97 11.18 -4.35
C ALA A 150 -10.38 10.35 -5.52
N GLY A 151 -11.05 9.30 -5.91
CA GLY A 151 -10.67 8.41 -7.01
C GLY A 151 -10.41 6.96 -6.59
N ILE A 152 -10.53 6.07 -7.55
CA ILE A 152 -10.35 4.61 -7.43
C ILE A 152 -8.88 4.22 -7.60
N ILE A 153 -8.45 3.19 -6.89
CA ILE A 153 -7.20 2.49 -7.14
C ILE A 153 -7.42 1.13 -7.78
#